data_2b1f2e73704d5d12973842c38510e799
#
_entry.id   2b1f2e73704d5d12973842c38510e799
#
_cell.length_a   1.000
_cell.length_b   1.000
_cell.length_c   1.000
_cell.angle_alpha   90.00
_cell.angle_beta   90.00
_cell.angle_gamma   90.00
#
_symmetry.space_group_name_H-M   'P 1'
#
loop_
_entity.id
_entity.type
_entity.pdbx_description
1 polymer ?
#
loop_
_entity_poly.entity_id
_entity_poly.type
_entity_poly.pdbx_seq_one_letter_code
_entity_poly.pdbx_strand_id
1 'polypeptide(L)'
;MIESRAGVDALGEILQLPGVGMIMEGALDLSLDLGLGPDPLNPQVWQVLQGMADACLGAGVPFCANPRTPEQNALWRARGVRSFLAGEDRGLLHNALKARLHSLQQ
;
A
#
# COMPACT_ATOMS: atom_id res chain seq x y z
N MET A 1 -8.93 1.93 5.21
CA MET A 1 -8.12 1.46 4.06
C MET A 1 -8.84 1.81 2.77
N ILE A 2 -8.12 2.23 1.75
CA ILE A 2 -8.66 2.48 0.40
C ILE A 2 -8.13 1.39 -0.52
N GLU A 3 -9.04 0.60 -1.09
CA GLU A 3 -8.72 -0.64 -1.80
C GLU A 3 -9.64 -0.91 -2.99
N SER A 4 -10.39 0.12 -3.42
CA SER A 4 -11.28 0.04 -4.57
C SER A 4 -11.24 1.33 -5.39
N ARG A 5 -11.63 1.24 -6.67
CA ARG A 5 -11.78 2.41 -7.54
C ARG A 5 -12.72 3.43 -6.92
N ALA A 6 -13.86 2.99 -6.41
CA ALA A 6 -14.81 3.88 -5.77
C ALA A 6 -14.22 4.62 -4.57
N GLY A 7 -13.41 3.93 -3.75
CA GLY A 7 -12.69 4.54 -2.64
C GLY A 7 -11.66 5.57 -3.09
N VAL A 8 -10.93 5.29 -4.18
CA VAL A 8 -9.98 6.22 -4.77
C VAL A 8 -10.71 7.47 -5.30
N ASP A 9 -11.80 7.28 -6.03
CA ASP A 9 -12.59 8.39 -6.57
C ASP A 9 -13.19 9.28 -5.47
N ALA A 10 -13.59 8.68 -4.33
CA ALA A 10 -14.14 9.40 -3.18
C ALA A 10 -13.07 9.97 -2.22
N LEU A 11 -11.78 9.72 -2.47
CA LEU A 11 -10.71 10.07 -1.53
C LEU A 11 -10.70 11.56 -1.16
N GLY A 12 -10.93 12.45 -2.14
CA GLY A 12 -10.99 13.89 -1.90
C GLY A 12 -12.07 14.29 -0.89
N GLU A 13 -13.23 13.65 -0.94
CA GLU A 13 -14.33 13.88 0.02
C GLU A 13 -13.99 13.26 1.38
N ILE A 14 -13.43 12.06 1.40
CA ILE A 14 -13.02 11.37 2.63
C ILE A 14 -12.00 12.21 3.40
N LEU A 15 -11.04 12.81 2.72
CA LEU A 15 -10.00 13.64 3.34
C LEU A 15 -10.55 14.94 3.99
N GLN A 16 -11.76 15.36 3.64
CA GLN A 16 -12.43 16.52 4.25
C GLN A 16 -13.20 16.15 5.51
N LEU A 17 -13.41 14.87 5.78
CA LEU A 17 -14.17 14.44 6.95
C LEU A 17 -13.35 14.63 8.23
N PRO A 18 -13.96 15.17 9.30
CA PRO A 18 -13.30 15.25 10.60
C PRO A 18 -13.09 13.84 11.16
N GLY A 19 -11.97 13.64 11.84
CA GLY A 19 -11.69 12.36 12.51
C GLY A 19 -10.97 11.31 11.64
N VAL A 20 -10.70 11.59 10.37
CA VAL A 20 -9.83 10.72 9.55
C VAL A 20 -8.38 10.95 9.96
N GLY A 21 -7.81 10.01 10.70
CA GLY A 21 -6.45 10.11 11.23
C GLY A 21 -5.36 9.64 10.27
N MET A 22 -5.70 8.75 9.33
CA MET A 22 -4.75 8.14 8.40
C MET A 22 -5.49 7.45 7.26
N ILE A 23 -4.89 7.48 6.08
CA ILE A 23 -5.32 6.65 4.94
C ILE A 23 -4.28 5.55 4.74
N MET A 24 -4.73 4.31 4.66
CA MET A 24 -3.89 3.15 4.37
C MET A 24 -4.22 2.61 2.98
N GLU A 25 -3.20 2.24 2.23
CA GLU A 25 -3.38 1.57 0.94
C GLU A 25 -3.82 0.12 1.08
N GLY A 26 -4.58 -0.38 0.10
CA GLY A 26 -4.91 -1.80 -0.08
C GLY A 26 -4.63 -2.23 -1.51
N ALA A 27 -3.34 -2.26 -1.90
CA ALA A 27 -2.94 -2.43 -3.29
C ALA A 27 -3.35 -3.77 -3.90
N LEU A 28 -3.40 -4.86 -3.12
CA LEU A 28 -3.82 -6.16 -3.64
C LEU A 28 -5.31 -6.14 -4.05
N ASP A 29 -6.19 -5.72 -3.15
CA ASP A 29 -7.62 -5.65 -3.45
C ASP A 29 -7.91 -4.58 -4.50
N LEU A 30 -7.18 -3.46 -4.47
CA LEU A 30 -7.26 -2.44 -5.51
C LEU A 30 -6.90 -3.00 -6.90
N SER A 31 -5.87 -3.84 -7.00
CA SER A 31 -5.49 -4.47 -8.28
C SER A 31 -6.60 -5.36 -8.83
N LEU A 32 -7.28 -6.09 -7.95
CA LEU A 32 -8.44 -6.90 -8.32
C LEU A 32 -9.63 -6.05 -8.77
N ASP A 33 -9.93 -4.99 -8.04
CA ASP A 33 -11.04 -4.09 -8.36
C ASP A 33 -10.80 -3.31 -9.67
N LEU A 34 -9.53 -3.04 -9.99
CA LEU A 34 -9.12 -2.44 -11.27
C LEU A 34 -9.14 -3.42 -12.45
N GLY A 35 -9.43 -4.71 -12.20
CA GLY A 35 -9.45 -5.74 -13.24
C GLY A 35 -8.07 -6.21 -13.69
N LEU A 36 -7.04 -5.98 -12.89
CA LEU A 36 -5.64 -6.31 -13.21
C LEU A 36 -5.20 -7.67 -12.67
N GLY A 37 -6.12 -8.42 -12.03
CA GLY A 37 -5.78 -9.62 -11.28
C GLY A 37 -5.07 -9.30 -9.96
N PRO A 38 -4.60 -10.33 -9.21
CA PRO A 38 -3.93 -10.14 -7.93
C PRO A 38 -2.47 -9.68 -8.12
N ASP A 39 -2.29 -8.46 -8.58
CA ASP A 39 -1.00 -7.88 -8.94
C ASP A 39 -0.77 -6.52 -8.26
N PRO A 40 -0.41 -6.50 -6.96
CA PRO A 40 -0.17 -5.25 -6.24
C PRO A 40 1.07 -4.49 -6.70
N LEU A 41 1.93 -5.09 -7.54
CA LEU A 41 3.11 -4.47 -8.13
C LEU A 41 2.85 -3.90 -9.53
N ASN A 42 1.62 -4.03 -10.04
CA ASN A 42 1.26 -3.51 -11.35
C ASN A 42 1.54 -2.01 -11.45
N PRO A 43 2.17 -1.52 -12.52
CA PRO A 43 2.45 -0.10 -12.70
C PRO A 43 1.22 0.82 -12.62
N GLN A 44 0.05 0.34 -13.04
CA GLN A 44 -1.20 1.11 -12.92
C GLN A 44 -1.63 1.26 -11.45
N VAL A 45 -1.48 0.20 -10.65
CA VAL A 45 -1.71 0.27 -9.20
C VAL A 45 -0.76 1.27 -8.57
N TRP A 46 0.53 1.20 -8.92
CA TRP A 46 1.53 2.13 -8.41
C TRP A 46 1.18 3.60 -8.70
N GLN A 47 0.71 3.91 -9.91
CA GLN A 47 0.27 5.27 -10.25
C GLN A 47 -0.88 5.74 -9.36
N VAL A 48 -1.87 4.87 -9.15
CA VAL A 48 -3.02 5.19 -8.28
C VAL A 48 -2.58 5.44 -6.85
N LEU A 49 -1.72 4.57 -6.30
CA LEU A 49 -1.19 4.73 -4.94
C LEU A 49 -0.40 6.03 -4.76
N GLN A 50 0.40 6.42 -5.75
CA GLN A 50 1.13 7.69 -5.73
C GLN A 50 0.16 8.88 -5.68
N GLY A 51 -0.88 8.86 -6.50
CA GLY A 51 -1.91 9.90 -6.49
C GLY A 51 -2.64 9.99 -5.15
N MET A 52 -2.94 8.83 -4.54
CA MET A 52 -3.54 8.79 -3.19
C MET A 52 -2.61 9.42 -2.14
N ALA A 53 -1.33 9.07 -2.16
CA ALA A 53 -0.35 9.62 -1.24
C ALA A 53 -0.21 11.13 -1.39
N ASP A 54 -0.17 11.63 -2.63
CA ASP A 54 -0.09 13.07 -2.90
C ASP A 54 -1.32 13.82 -2.38
N ALA A 55 -2.51 13.26 -2.60
CA ALA A 55 -3.75 13.84 -2.09
C ALA A 55 -3.76 13.89 -0.54
N CYS A 56 -3.33 12.81 0.11
CA CYS A 56 -3.24 12.74 1.57
C CYS A 56 -2.24 13.78 2.12
N LEU A 57 -1.03 13.81 1.57
CA LEU A 57 0.01 14.74 2.00
C LEU A 57 -0.42 16.19 1.78
N GLY A 58 -1.08 16.49 0.66
CA GLY A 58 -1.63 17.82 0.38
C GLY A 58 -2.74 18.23 1.33
N ALA A 59 -3.51 17.28 1.86
CA ALA A 59 -4.56 17.52 2.84
C ALA A 59 -4.06 17.49 4.31
N GLY A 60 -2.78 17.22 4.53
CA GLY A 60 -2.22 17.08 5.88
C GLY A 60 -2.65 15.80 6.61
N VAL A 61 -3.14 14.79 5.88
CA VAL A 61 -3.53 13.49 6.43
C VAL A 61 -2.42 12.47 6.15
N PRO A 62 -1.92 11.75 7.17
CA PRO A 62 -0.91 10.72 6.97
C PRO A 62 -1.36 9.65 5.98
N PHE A 63 -0.46 9.28 5.07
CA PHE A 63 -0.63 8.11 4.19
C PHE A 63 0.23 6.97 4.72
N CYS A 64 -0.38 5.80 4.93
CA CYS A 64 0.31 4.59 5.33
C CYS A 64 0.54 3.69 4.12
N ALA A 65 1.78 3.58 3.71
CA ALA A 65 2.19 2.72 2.61
C ALA A 65 2.53 1.31 3.09
N ASN A 66 2.34 0.33 2.21
CA ASN A 66 2.76 -1.05 2.41
C ASN A 66 3.80 -1.42 1.34
N PRO A 67 5.06 -0.99 1.49
CA PRO A 67 6.09 -1.27 0.50
C PRO A 67 6.39 -2.77 0.44
N ARG A 68 6.40 -3.32 -0.76
CA ARG A 68 6.65 -4.74 -1.01
C ARG A 68 8.09 -5.02 -1.43
N THR A 69 8.82 -3.96 -1.77
CA THR A 69 10.24 -4.04 -2.12
C THR A 69 11.02 -2.90 -1.45
N PRO A 70 12.35 -3.06 -1.26
CA PRO A 70 13.20 -1.99 -0.76
C PRO A 70 13.14 -0.71 -1.61
N GLU A 71 13.00 -0.87 -2.92
CA GLU A 71 12.90 0.24 -3.88
C GLU A 71 11.62 1.02 -3.66
N GLN A 72 10.48 0.36 -3.49
CA GLN A 72 9.22 1.01 -3.15
C GLN A 72 9.32 1.77 -1.83
N ASN A 73 9.97 1.18 -0.82
CA ASN A 73 10.18 1.86 0.46
C ASN A 73 10.99 3.15 0.30
N ALA A 74 12.06 3.11 -0.48
CA ALA A 74 12.89 4.28 -0.76
C ALA A 74 12.09 5.38 -1.49
N LEU A 75 11.31 5.01 -2.50
CA LEU A 75 10.45 5.94 -3.26
C LEU A 75 9.39 6.59 -2.36
N TRP A 76 8.74 5.82 -1.49
CA TRP A 76 7.77 6.37 -0.54
C TRP A 76 8.38 7.37 0.43
N ARG A 77 9.56 7.05 0.97
CA ARG A 77 10.30 7.97 1.87
C ARG A 77 10.70 9.26 1.17
N ALA A 78 11.19 9.16 -0.07
CA ALA A 78 11.54 10.31 -0.88
C ALA A 78 10.32 11.20 -1.19
N ARG A 79 9.13 10.60 -1.32
CA ARG A 79 7.85 11.30 -1.54
C ARG A 79 7.29 11.96 -0.27
N GLY A 80 7.88 11.72 0.88
CA GLY A 80 7.44 12.31 2.15
C GLY A 80 6.54 11.41 2.99
N VAL A 81 6.29 10.17 2.58
CA VAL A 81 5.54 9.20 3.39
C VAL A 81 6.36 8.80 4.61
N ARG A 82 5.72 8.77 5.78
CA ARG A 82 6.38 8.49 7.07
C ARG A 82 5.73 7.35 7.85
N SER A 83 4.56 6.87 7.41
CA SER A 83 3.86 5.76 8.04
C SER A 83 3.91 4.54 7.12
N PHE A 84 4.26 3.38 7.68
CA PHE A 84 4.47 2.16 6.91
C PHE A 84 3.87 0.95 7.62
N LEU A 85 3.15 0.13 6.87
CA LEU A 85 2.84 -1.24 7.25
C LEU A 85 4.04 -2.11 6.87
N ALA A 86 4.69 -2.72 7.85
CA ALA A 86 5.90 -3.51 7.63
C ALA A 86 5.63 -4.92 7.08
N GLY A 87 4.39 -5.33 7.05
CA GLY A 87 3.94 -6.64 6.60
C GLY A 87 2.85 -7.17 7.52
N GLU A 88 2.45 -8.42 7.30
CA GLU A 88 1.49 -9.13 8.16
C GLU A 88 2.10 -10.44 8.66
N ASP A 89 1.67 -10.88 9.84
CA ASP A 89 2.27 -12.01 10.55
C ASP A 89 2.24 -13.31 9.75
N ARG A 90 1.11 -13.63 9.11
CA ARG A 90 0.93 -14.84 8.34
C ARG A 90 1.89 -14.95 7.16
N GLY A 91 2.00 -13.90 6.36
CA GLY A 91 2.89 -13.87 5.20
C GLY A 91 4.36 -13.90 5.60
N LEU A 92 4.73 -13.14 6.62
CA LEU A 92 6.09 -13.11 7.15
C LEU A 92 6.49 -14.49 7.69
N LEU A 93 5.62 -15.14 8.48
CA LEU A 93 5.88 -16.46 9.03
C LEU A 93 6.00 -17.51 7.91
N HIS A 94 5.06 -17.51 6.96
CA HIS A 94 5.10 -18.43 5.82
C HIS A 94 6.41 -18.32 5.04
N ASN A 95 6.81 -17.11 4.71
CA ASN A 95 8.04 -16.86 3.96
C ASN A 95 9.29 -17.25 4.75
N ALA A 96 9.32 -16.97 6.05
CA ALA A 96 10.43 -17.39 6.92
C ALA A 96 10.56 -18.90 7.00
N LEU A 97 9.46 -19.62 7.18
CA LEU A 97 9.44 -21.10 7.21
C LEU A 97 9.87 -21.70 5.86
N LYS A 98 9.38 -21.14 4.77
CA LYS A 98 9.76 -21.58 3.42
C LYS A 98 11.27 -21.38 3.17
N ALA A 99 11.80 -20.22 3.53
CA ALA A 99 13.24 -19.95 3.41
C ALA A 99 14.06 -20.91 4.28
N ARG A 100 13.62 -21.17 5.51
CA ARG A 100 14.29 -22.13 6.41
C ARG A 100 14.30 -23.54 5.83
N LEU A 101 13.15 -24.02 5.34
CA LEU A 101 13.06 -25.32 4.71
C LEU A 101 14.02 -25.44 3.53
N HIS A 102 14.04 -24.45 2.65
CA HIS A 102 14.95 -24.41 1.50
C HIS A 102 16.41 -24.48 1.94
N SER A 103 16.80 -23.77 2.98
CA SER A 103 18.18 -23.78 3.51
C SER A 103 18.61 -25.15 4.04
N LEU A 104 17.68 -25.97 4.51
CA LEU A 104 17.95 -27.31 5.03
C LEU A 104 18.01 -28.38 3.95
N GLN A 105 17.54 -28.10 2.75
CA GLN A 105 17.55 -29.02 1.61
C GLN A 105 18.81 -28.88 0.74
N GLN A 106 19.64 -27.92 1.06
CA GLN A 106 20.96 -27.72 0.41
C GLN A 106 22.05 -28.49 1.18
#